data_f1d9e11e3041afcaa566a2c4faefbb16
#
_entry.id   f1d9e11e3041afcaa566a2c4faefbb16
#
_cell.length_a   1.000
_cell.length_b   1.000
_cell.length_c   1.000
_cell.angle_alpha   90.00
_cell.angle_beta   90.00
_cell.angle_gamma   90.00
#
_symmetry.space_group_name_H-M   'P 1'
#
loop_
_entity.id
_entity.type
_entity.pdbx_description
1 polymer ?
#
loop_
_entity_poly.entity_id
_entity_poly.type
_entity_poly.pdbx_seq_one_letter_code
_entity_poly.pdbx_strand_id
1 'polypeptide(L)'
;LLRVVATLGIFEADSTGAFRNSATGELLRSDHRASVRESLLVSLSPIFWRPLGELHETVRSGRPAFDRIFGESFFDSLATRAADSDRFAAVMNAATRDEIPLVLATWDFSPYGTIVDVGGGRGALLAAILSAYGGIRGVLFDLPSVTARTDALQSSRLAGRCRIVSGNFFDSVPEGADAYLLRSVIHDWDNERAAVILGNCRRAMRPGATLLVLERLLERGSAAELIDLHMMVLTGGRERSHAEYTTLLNDAGFCVNRAV
;
A
#
# COMPACT_ATOMS: atom_id res chain seq x y z
N LEU A 1 -33.59 3.88 8.57
CA LEU A 1 -32.24 3.74 7.98
C LEU A 1 -32.31 3.55 6.46
N LEU A 2 -33.01 2.53 5.93
CA LEU A 2 -33.02 2.21 4.47
C LEU A 2 -33.49 3.39 3.62
N ARG A 3 -34.48 4.18 4.07
CA ARG A 3 -34.93 5.38 3.35
C ARG A 3 -33.81 6.42 3.19
N VAL A 4 -33.02 6.65 4.23
CA VAL A 4 -31.88 7.59 4.18
C VAL A 4 -30.81 7.06 3.23
N VAL A 5 -30.50 5.77 3.30
CA VAL A 5 -29.49 5.16 2.43
C VAL A 5 -29.97 5.12 0.95
N ALA A 6 -31.29 5.05 0.72
CA ALA A 6 -31.87 5.17 -0.61
C ALA A 6 -31.70 6.59 -1.20
N THR A 7 -31.76 7.65 -0.36
CA THR A 7 -31.50 9.02 -0.87
C THR A 7 -30.04 9.22 -1.30
N LEU A 8 -29.13 8.36 -0.85
CA LEU A 8 -27.72 8.33 -1.29
C LEU A 8 -27.51 7.46 -2.53
N GLY A 9 -28.58 6.90 -3.11
CA GLY A 9 -28.50 6.08 -4.32
C GLY A 9 -27.96 4.67 -4.11
N ILE A 10 -27.86 4.19 -2.87
CA ILE A 10 -27.35 2.84 -2.54
C ILE A 10 -28.47 1.81 -2.66
N PHE A 11 -29.70 2.18 -2.26
CA PHE A 11 -30.91 1.38 -2.46
C PHE A 11 -31.93 2.11 -3.33
N GLU A 12 -32.78 1.36 -3.96
CA GLU A 12 -33.97 1.85 -4.64
C GLU A 12 -35.20 1.39 -3.87
N ALA A 13 -36.15 2.29 -3.63
CA ALA A 13 -37.45 1.96 -3.04
C ALA A 13 -38.50 1.89 -4.14
N ASP A 14 -39.34 0.85 -4.13
CA ASP A 14 -40.47 0.76 -5.04
C ASP A 14 -41.75 1.39 -4.44
N SER A 15 -42.82 1.39 -5.23
CA SER A 15 -44.12 1.95 -4.84
C SER A 15 -44.80 1.20 -3.69
N THR A 16 -44.36 0.00 -3.36
CA THR A 16 -44.86 -0.81 -2.23
C THR A 16 -44.07 -0.56 -0.95
N GLY A 17 -42.96 0.21 -1.01
CA GLY A 17 -42.06 0.46 0.11
C GLY A 17 -41.02 -0.63 0.33
N ALA A 18 -40.90 -1.58 -0.61
CA ALA A 18 -39.81 -2.54 -0.60
C ALA A 18 -38.51 -1.91 -1.14
N PHE A 19 -37.37 -2.41 -0.65
CA PHE A 19 -36.04 -1.93 -1.02
C PHE A 19 -35.26 -2.99 -1.79
N ARG A 20 -34.54 -2.56 -2.80
CA ARG A 20 -33.58 -3.39 -3.54
C ARG A 20 -32.23 -2.66 -3.68
N ASN A 21 -31.16 -3.38 -3.92
CA ASN A 21 -29.89 -2.76 -4.25
C ASN A 21 -30.01 -1.98 -5.57
N SER A 22 -29.44 -0.79 -5.59
CA SER A 22 -29.08 -0.11 -6.84
C SER A 22 -27.81 -0.73 -7.44
N ALA A 23 -27.37 -0.25 -8.61
CA ALA A 23 -26.06 -0.62 -9.16
C ALA A 23 -24.89 -0.32 -8.19
N THR A 24 -24.97 0.79 -7.44
CA THR A 24 -24.01 1.14 -6.39
C THR A 24 -24.13 0.19 -5.20
N GLY A 25 -25.35 -0.16 -4.78
CA GLY A 25 -25.60 -1.10 -3.69
C GLY A 25 -25.10 -2.51 -3.98
N GLU A 26 -25.13 -2.95 -5.24
CA GLU A 26 -24.57 -4.26 -5.64
C GLU A 26 -23.06 -4.35 -5.34
N LEU A 27 -22.30 -3.24 -5.44
CA LEU A 27 -20.87 -3.19 -5.10
C LEU A 27 -20.59 -3.43 -3.62
N LEU A 28 -21.61 -3.36 -2.74
CA LEU A 28 -21.47 -3.61 -1.31
C LEU A 28 -21.68 -5.08 -0.92
N ARG A 29 -22.05 -5.92 -1.87
CA ARG A 29 -22.21 -7.36 -1.62
C ARG A 29 -20.85 -8.03 -1.51
N SER A 30 -20.71 -8.98 -0.61
CA SER A 30 -19.47 -9.75 -0.40
C SER A 30 -19.12 -10.68 -1.59
N ASP A 31 -20.12 -11.07 -2.38
CA ASP A 31 -19.98 -11.97 -3.53
C ASP A 31 -19.88 -11.23 -4.88
N HIS A 32 -19.93 -9.90 -4.88
CA HIS A 32 -19.76 -9.14 -6.11
C HIS A 32 -18.28 -9.09 -6.52
N ARG A 33 -17.98 -9.36 -7.82
CA ARG A 33 -16.59 -9.41 -8.32
C ARG A 33 -15.79 -8.12 -8.12
N ALA A 34 -16.46 -6.96 -8.14
CA ALA A 34 -15.89 -5.64 -7.89
C ALA A 34 -16.37 -5.08 -6.53
N SER A 35 -16.50 -5.94 -5.51
CA SER A 35 -16.97 -5.52 -4.21
C SER A 35 -16.02 -4.51 -3.56
N VAL A 36 -16.58 -3.40 -3.10
CA VAL A 36 -15.87 -2.38 -2.29
C VAL A 36 -16.19 -2.51 -0.80
N ARG A 37 -16.91 -3.57 -0.43
CA ARG A 37 -17.40 -3.77 0.95
C ARG A 37 -16.29 -3.75 1.99
N GLU A 38 -15.22 -4.52 1.78
CA GLU A 38 -14.13 -4.61 2.76
C GLU A 38 -13.37 -3.29 2.86
N SER A 39 -13.16 -2.59 1.76
CA SER A 39 -12.54 -1.25 1.76
C SER A 39 -13.36 -0.25 2.58
N LEU A 40 -14.69 -0.27 2.43
CA LEU A 40 -15.57 0.59 3.24
C LEU A 40 -15.57 0.20 4.72
N LEU A 41 -15.60 -1.10 5.04
CA LEU A 41 -15.54 -1.56 6.43
C LEU A 41 -14.23 -1.16 7.11
N VAL A 42 -13.12 -1.14 6.38
CA VAL A 42 -11.83 -0.65 6.88
C VAL A 42 -11.89 0.87 7.05
N SER A 43 -12.26 1.62 6.01
CA SER A 43 -12.27 3.09 6.04
C SER A 43 -13.23 3.67 7.09
N LEU A 44 -14.33 2.98 7.38
CA LEU A 44 -15.33 3.37 8.40
C LEU A 44 -15.05 2.75 9.78
N SER A 45 -14.00 1.94 9.93
CA SER A 45 -13.62 1.38 11.22
C SER A 45 -13.09 2.48 12.16
N PRO A 46 -13.18 2.30 13.48
CA PRO A 46 -12.72 3.31 14.44
C PRO A 46 -11.26 3.71 14.26
N ILE A 47 -10.40 2.79 13.80
CA ILE A 47 -8.97 3.03 13.61
C ILE A 47 -8.69 4.03 12.46
N PHE A 48 -9.59 4.11 11.47
CA PHE A 48 -9.50 5.06 10.35
C PHE A 48 -10.38 6.29 10.57
N TRP A 49 -11.62 6.08 11.05
CA TRP A 49 -12.61 7.15 11.14
C TRP A 49 -12.31 8.18 12.23
N ARG A 50 -11.84 7.73 13.41
CA ARG A 50 -11.54 8.65 14.52
C ARG A 50 -10.43 9.66 14.18
N PRO A 51 -9.29 9.27 13.58
CA PRO A 51 -8.29 10.23 13.14
C PRO A 51 -8.80 11.26 12.14
N LEU A 52 -9.66 10.88 11.19
CA LEU A 52 -10.29 11.81 10.25
C LEU A 52 -11.17 12.84 10.95
N GLY A 53 -11.88 12.45 12.03
CA GLY A 53 -12.66 13.38 12.86
C GLY A 53 -11.82 14.47 13.54
N GLU A 54 -10.51 14.25 13.68
CA GLU A 54 -9.56 15.16 14.30
C GLU A 54 -8.64 15.85 13.28
N LEU A 55 -9.03 15.88 12.01
CA LEU A 55 -8.26 16.48 10.91
C LEU A 55 -7.80 17.91 11.21
N HIS A 56 -8.67 18.73 11.81
CA HIS A 56 -8.35 20.13 12.15
C HIS A 56 -7.14 20.22 13.10
N GLU A 57 -6.99 19.30 14.04
CA GLU A 57 -5.84 19.27 14.96
C GLU A 57 -4.55 18.83 14.23
N THR A 58 -4.65 17.90 13.28
CA THR A 58 -3.52 17.53 12.43
C THR A 58 -3.04 18.73 11.63
N VAL A 59 -3.95 19.46 10.97
CA VAL A 59 -3.61 20.66 10.21
C VAL A 59 -2.95 21.74 11.10
N ARG A 60 -3.46 21.93 12.33
CA ARG A 60 -2.95 22.93 13.27
C ARG A 60 -1.57 22.56 13.85
N SER A 61 -1.35 21.29 14.15
CA SER A 61 -0.17 20.83 14.87
C SER A 61 0.95 20.27 13.98
N GLY A 62 0.61 19.88 12.74
CA GLY A 62 1.52 19.14 11.86
C GLY A 62 1.79 17.70 12.30
N ARG A 63 1.03 17.17 13.27
CA ARG A 63 1.23 15.82 13.81
C ARG A 63 0.05 14.91 13.46
N PRO A 64 0.28 13.62 13.18
CA PRO A 64 -0.80 12.67 12.91
C PRO A 64 -1.82 12.64 14.06
N ALA A 65 -3.10 12.73 13.72
CA ALA A 65 -4.16 12.56 14.72
C ALA A 65 -4.16 11.16 15.32
N PHE A 66 -3.72 10.16 14.55
CA PHE A 66 -3.63 8.77 14.98
C PHE A 66 -2.79 8.62 16.25
N ASP A 67 -1.55 9.12 16.22
CA ASP A 67 -0.59 9.01 17.33
C ASP A 67 -1.15 9.64 18.62
N ARG A 68 -1.84 10.79 18.47
CA ARG A 68 -2.46 11.48 19.58
C ARG A 68 -3.67 10.72 20.17
N ILE A 69 -4.48 10.08 19.33
CA ILE A 69 -5.69 9.36 19.75
C ILE A 69 -5.36 8.01 20.37
N PHE A 70 -4.40 7.29 19.80
CA PHE A 70 -4.10 5.91 20.17
C PHE A 70 -2.82 5.76 21.02
N GLY A 71 -1.98 6.81 21.13
CA GLY A 71 -0.74 6.80 21.92
C GLY A 71 0.42 6.02 21.31
N GLU A 72 0.25 5.57 20.07
CA GLU A 72 1.22 4.77 19.31
C GLU A 72 1.13 5.09 17.83
N SER A 73 2.13 4.72 17.02
CA SER A 73 2.06 4.93 15.57
C SER A 73 1.06 3.97 14.90
N PHE A 74 0.60 4.32 13.69
CA PHE A 74 -0.35 3.49 12.93
C PHE A 74 0.15 2.06 12.72
N PHE A 75 1.39 1.88 12.28
CA PHE A 75 1.95 0.56 12.03
C PHE A 75 2.26 -0.22 13.30
N ASP A 76 2.66 0.43 14.40
CA ASP A 76 2.82 -0.23 15.70
C ASP A 76 1.48 -0.74 16.22
N SER A 77 0.43 0.06 16.05
CA SER A 77 -0.94 -0.34 16.38
C SER A 77 -1.42 -1.55 15.57
N LEU A 78 -1.14 -1.58 14.27
CA LEU A 78 -1.45 -2.75 13.43
C LEU A 78 -0.65 -3.99 13.85
N ALA A 79 0.60 -3.83 14.30
CA ALA A 79 1.42 -4.96 14.76
C ALA A 79 0.82 -5.67 15.98
N THR A 80 0.10 -4.94 16.84
CA THR A 80 -0.51 -5.46 18.08
C THR A 80 -1.98 -5.87 17.91
N ARG A 81 -2.69 -5.37 16.89
CA ARG A 81 -4.12 -5.57 16.65
C ARG A 81 -4.38 -6.50 15.47
N ALA A 82 -4.30 -7.80 15.71
CA ALA A 82 -4.37 -8.82 14.67
C ALA A 82 -5.57 -8.68 13.71
N ALA A 83 -6.78 -8.41 14.24
CA ALA A 83 -8.00 -8.28 13.42
C ALA A 83 -7.97 -7.05 12.49
N ASP A 84 -7.44 -5.90 12.97
CA ASP A 84 -7.32 -4.69 12.17
C ASP A 84 -6.20 -4.86 11.12
N SER A 85 -5.09 -5.49 11.52
CA SER A 85 -3.99 -5.86 10.61
C SER A 85 -4.46 -6.78 9.48
N ASP A 86 -5.27 -7.79 9.77
CA ASP A 86 -5.79 -8.71 8.76
C ASP A 86 -6.71 -8.01 7.77
N ARG A 87 -7.62 -7.16 8.26
CA ARG A 87 -8.52 -6.38 7.41
C ARG A 87 -7.77 -5.39 6.54
N PHE A 88 -6.83 -4.65 7.13
CA PHE A 88 -5.98 -3.72 6.39
C PHE A 88 -5.19 -4.44 5.31
N ALA A 89 -4.51 -5.53 5.64
CA ALA A 89 -3.75 -6.32 4.68
C ALA A 89 -4.64 -6.91 3.57
N ALA A 90 -5.89 -7.33 3.87
CA ALA A 90 -6.81 -7.81 2.85
C ALA A 90 -7.17 -6.72 1.83
N VAL A 91 -7.43 -5.49 2.30
CA VAL A 91 -7.70 -4.33 1.43
C VAL A 91 -6.47 -3.97 0.59
N MET A 92 -5.29 -3.90 1.20
CA MET A 92 -4.04 -3.61 0.48
C MET A 92 -3.71 -4.68 -0.56
N ASN A 93 -3.94 -5.97 -0.25
CA ASN A 93 -3.76 -7.07 -1.20
C ASN A 93 -4.77 -6.98 -2.37
N ALA A 94 -6.01 -6.60 -2.12
CA ALA A 94 -7.00 -6.42 -3.19
C ALA A 94 -6.57 -5.28 -4.13
N ALA A 95 -6.21 -4.12 -3.59
CA ALA A 95 -5.68 -3.00 -4.36
C ALA A 95 -4.44 -3.39 -5.18
N THR A 96 -3.51 -4.15 -4.56
CA THR A 96 -2.33 -4.68 -5.27
C THR A 96 -2.72 -5.56 -6.45
N ARG A 97 -3.67 -6.49 -6.26
CA ARG A 97 -4.12 -7.40 -7.34
C ARG A 97 -4.70 -6.66 -8.53
N ASP A 98 -5.43 -5.58 -8.28
CA ASP A 98 -6.02 -4.76 -9.34
C ASP A 98 -4.96 -4.02 -10.16
N GLU A 99 -3.82 -3.67 -9.54
CA GLU A 99 -2.70 -2.97 -10.18
C GLU A 99 -1.70 -3.92 -10.89
N ILE A 100 -1.60 -5.19 -10.47
CA ILE A 100 -0.65 -6.17 -11.03
C ILE A 100 -0.67 -6.24 -12.55
N PRO A 101 -1.83 -6.34 -13.25
CA PRO A 101 -1.84 -6.41 -14.71
C PRO A 101 -1.18 -5.21 -15.37
N LEU A 102 -1.42 -4.02 -14.81
CA LEU A 102 -0.80 -2.78 -15.32
C LEU A 102 0.70 -2.79 -15.09
N VAL A 103 1.16 -3.15 -13.89
CA VAL A 103 2.59 -3.22 -13.54
C VAL A 103 3.33 -4.18 -14.48
N LEU A 104 2.79 -5.38 -14.71
CA LEU A 104 3.40 -6.38 -15.57
C LEU A 104 3.37 -6.00 -17.06
N ALA A 105 2.38 -5.20 -17.50
CA ALA A 105 2.29 -4.69 -18.87
C ALA A 105 3.23 -3.50 -19.11
N THR A 106 3.52 -2.73 -18.07
CA THR A 106 4.26 -1.46 -18.17
C THR A 106 5.76 -1.63 -17.99
N TRP A 107 6.18 -2.62 -17.19
CA TRP A 107 7.59 -2.83 -16.85
C TRP A 107 8.04 -4.26 -17.17
N ASP A 108 9.16 -4.36 -17.90
CA ASP A 108 9.83 -5.65 -18.18
C ASP A 108 10.75 -6.03 -17.02
N PHE A 109 10.42 -7.11 -16.33
CA PHE A 109 11.23 -7.64 -15.23
C PHE A 109 12.27 -8.66 -15.70
N SER A 110 12.27 -9.08 -16.97
CA SER A 110 13.17 -10.13 -17.48
C SER A 110 14.67 -9.87 -17.29
N PRO A 111 15.18 -8.60 -17.23
CA PRO A 111 16.59 -8.35 -17.01
C PRO A 111 17.10 -8.66 -15.61
N TYR A 112 16.21 -8.87 -14.64
CA TYR A 112 16.59 -9.04 -13.24
C TYR A 112 16.67 -10.52 -12.85
N GLY A 113 17.78 -10.91 -12.21
CA GLY A 113 17.93 -12.25 -11.63
C GLY A 113 17.36 -12.35 -10.22
N THR A 114 17.47 -11.26 -9.45
CA THR A 114 16.94 -11.19 -8.07
C THR A 114 16.27 -9.85 -7.80
N ILE A 115 15.08 -9.91 -7.21
CA ILE A 115 14.29 -8.73 -6.85
C ILE A 115 14.01 -8.76 -5.33
N VAL A 116 14.19 -7.62 -4.65
CA VAL A 116 13.73 -7.38 -3.28
C VAL A 116 12.47 -6.54 -3.30
N ASP A 117 11.40 -7.03 -2.70
CA ASP A 117 10.14 -6.31 -2.47
C ASP A 117 10.16 -5.75 -1.04
N VAL A 118 10.46 -4.46 -0.91
CA VAL A 118 10.69 -3.75 0.36
C VAL A 118 9.36 -3.18 0.85
N GLY A 119 8.92 -3.62 2.03
CA GLY A 119 7.56 -3.31 2.49
C GLY A 119 6.50 -4.04 1.65
N GLY A 120 6.83 -5.23 1.15
CA GLY A 120 6.01 -5.96 0.16
C GLY A 120 4.73 -6.58 0.73
N GLY A 121 4.42 -6.33 2.01
CA GLY A 121 3.21 -6.83 2.65
C GLY A 121 3.16 -8.36 2.66
N ARG A 122 2.06 -8.91 2.18
CA ARG A 122 1.89 -10.38 2.06
C ARG A 122 2.44 -10.96 0.75
N GLY A 123 3.15 -10.15 -0.05
CA GLY A 123 3.91 -10.59 -1.22
C GLY A 123 3.09 -10.79 -2.50
N ALA A 124 1.92 -10.17 -2.63
CA ALA A 124 1.05 -10.36 -3.81
C ALA A 124 1.73 -9.91 -5.12
N LEU A 125 2.39 -8.76 -5.13
CA LEU A 125 3.11 -8.25 -6.31
C LEU A 125 4.31 -9.13 -6.65
N LEU A 126 5.14 -9.46 -5.65
CA LEU A 126 6.29 -10.33 -5.85
C LEU A 126 5.88 -11.72 -6.37
N ALA A 127 4.81 -12.31 -5.82
CA ALA A 127 4.27 -13.58 -6.29
C ALA A 127 3.84 -13.52 -7.77
N ALA A 128 3.22 -12.43 -8.19
CA ALA A 128 2.82 -12.23 -9.59
C ALA A 128 4.03 -12.09 -10.52
N ILE A 129 5.04 -11.31 -10.14
CA ILE A 129 6.30 -11.17 -10.90
C ILE A 129 6.99 -12.53 -11.03
N LEU A 130 7.16 -13.26 -9.92
CA LEU A 130 7.77 -14.59 -9.94
C LEU A 130 6.99 -15.60 -10.77
N SER A 131 5.67 -15.47 -10.84
CA SER A 131 4.81 -16.34 -11.66
C SER A 131 4.96 -16.03 -13.15
N ALA A 132 5.08 -14.76 -13.51
CA ALA A 132 5.25 -14.31 -14.89
C ALA A 132 6.68 -14.57 -15.43
N TYR A 133 7.68 -14.48 -14.56
CA TYR A 133 9.10 -14.57 -14.94
C TYR A 133 9.78 -15.74 -14.21
N GLY A 134 9.86 -16.89 -14.87
CA GLY A 134 10.34 -18.15 -14.26
C GLY A 134 11.81 -18.14 -13.81
N GLY A 135 12.66 -17.27 -14.39
CA GLY A 135 14.08 -17.15 -14.07
C GLY A 135 14.42 -16.27 -12.87
N ILE A 136 13.45 -15.50 -12.33
CA ILE A 136 13.67 -14.53 -11.27
C ILE A 136 13.59 -15.19 -9.90
N ARG A 137 14.45 -14.76 -8.98
CA ARG A 137 14.38 -15.04 -7.54
C ARG A 137 13.83 -13.81 -6.82
N GLY A 138 13.02 -14.01 -5.77
CA GLY A 138 12.43 -12.96 -4.97
C GLY A 138 12.93 -12.98 -3.53
N VAL A 139 12.99 -11.80 -2.94
CA VAL A 139 13.11 -11.61 -1.50
C VAL A 139 11.97 -10.72 -1.06
N LEU A 140 11.04 -11.25 -0.30
CA LEU A 140 10.04 -10.45 0.39
C LEU A 140 10.64 -9.92 1.68
N PHE A 141 10.58 -8.61 1.89
CA PHE A 141 11.07 -7.97 3.09
C PHE A 141 9.99 -7.09 3.71
N ASP A 142 9.63 -7.39 4.96
CA ASP A 142 8.64 -6.63 5.73
C ASP A 142 8.81 -6.89 7.23
N LEU A 143 8.03 -6.22 8.08
CA LEU A 143 8.02 -6.41 9.52
C LEU A 143 7.70 -7.87 9.89
N PRO A 144 8.23 -8.39 11.03
CA PRO A 144 7.96 -9.75 11.48
C PRO A 144 6.47 -10.09 11.61
N SER A 145 5.65 -9.14 12.07
CA SER A 145 4.20 -9.27 12.20
C SER A 145 3.49 -9.48 10.86
N VAL A 146 4.04 -8.95 9.77
CA VAL A 146 3.52 -9.06 8.41
C VAL A 146 4.00 -10.33 7.73
N THR A 147 5.32 -10.60 7.81
CA THR A 147 5.94 -11.76 7.14
C THR A 147 5.49 -13.11 7.69
N ALA A 148 5.00 -13.15 8.93
CA ALA A 148 4.40 -14.35 9.52
C ALA A 148 3.14 -14.86 8.78
N ARG A 149 2.58 -14.08 7.84
CA ARG A 149 1.30 -14.33 7.16
C ARG A 149 1.39 -14.19 5.64
N THR A 150 2.35 -14.86 5.03
CA THR A 150 2.69 -14.73 3.60
C THR A 150 2.31 -15.97 2.77
N ASP A 151 1.09 -16.46 2.95
CA ASP A 151 0.61 -17.73 2.33
C ASP A 151 0.73 -17.75 0.80
N ALA A 152 0.59 -16.61 0.13
CA ALA A 152 0.68 -16.50 -1.34
C ALA A 152 2.05 -16.94 -1.90
N LEU A 153 3.14 -16.76 -1.14
CA LEU A 153 4.50 -17.10 -1.55
C LEU A 153 4.91 -18.52 -1.15
N GLN A 154 4.13 -19.18 -0.30
CA GLN A 154 4.40 -20.54 0.17
C GLN A 154 3.89 -21.61 -0.79
N SER A 155 3.25 -21.23 -1.90
CA SER A 155 2.84 -22.20 -2.93
C SER A 155 4.05 -22.98 -3.44
N SER A 156 3.87 -24.27 -3.72
CA SER A 156 4.93 -25.19 -4.17
C SER A 156 5.69 -24.70 -5.41
N ARG A 157 5.06 -23.85 -6.24
CA ARG A 157 5.67 -23.26 -7.45
C ARG A 157 6.65 -22.12 -7.14
N LEU A 158 6.51 -21.42 -6.02
CA LEU A 158 7.31 -20.23 -5.67
C LEU A 158 8.25 -20.49 -4.49
N ALA A 159 7.99 -21.48 -3.64
CA ALA A 159 8.72 -21.76 -2.41
C ALA A 159 10.25 -21.90 -2.60
N GLY A 160 10.70 -22.46 -3.73
CA GLY A 160 12.13 -22.60 -4.05
C GLY A 160 12.78 -21.34 -4.65
N ARG A 161 11.98 -20.30 -4.96
CA ARG A 161 12.46 -19.08 -5.63
C ARG A 161 12.24 -17.80 -4.83
N CYS A 162 11.52 -17.87 -3.72
CA CYS A 162 11.23 -16.74 -2.87
C CYS A 162 11.78 -16.98 -1.46
N ARG A 163 12.56 -16.01 -0.96
CA ARG A 163 13.02 -15.94 0.42
C ARG A 163 12.20 -14.88 1.15
N ILE A 164 11.71 -15.18 2.34
CA ILE A 164 11.04 -14.23 3.22
C ILE A 164 12.03 -13.80 4.27
N VAL A 165 12.21 -12.49 4.43
CA VAL A 165 13.12 -11.86 5.38
C VAL A 165 12.34 -10.86 6.22
N SER A 166 12.36 -11.02 7.53
CA SER A 166 11.76 -10.08 8.47
C SER A 166 12.76 -9.02 8.87
N GLY A 167 12.32 -7.76 8.94
CA GLY A 167 13.16 -6.65 9.39
C GLY A 167 12.43 -5.32 9.28
N ASN A 168 13.16 -4.26 9.59
CA ASN A 168 12.66 -2.89 9.51
C ASN A 168 13.49 -2.12 8.48
N PHE A 169 12.86 -1.58 7.45
CA PHE A 169 13.52 -0.82 6.39
C PHE A 169 14.14 0.50 6.89
N PHE A 170 13.79 0.95 8.09
CA PHE A 170 14.48 2.08 8.73
C PHE A 170 15.88 1.70 9.26
N ASP A 171 16.11 0.43 9.55
CA ASP A 171 17.41 -0.07 9.99
C ASP A 171 18.28 -0.50 8.80
N SER A 172 17.76 -1.41 7.99
CA SER A 172 18.43 -1.94 6.81
C SER A 172 17.43 -2.66 5.88
N VAL A 173 17.87 -2.94 4.65
CA VAL A 173 17.15 -3.81 3.71
C VAL A 173 18.08 -4.91 3.18
N PRO A 174 17.57 -6.06 2.69
CA PRO A 174 18.40 -7.13 2.14
C PRO A 174 19.29 -6.65 0.99
N GLU A 175 20.54 -7.06 0.98
CA GLU A 175 21.57 -6.60 0.05
C GLU A 175 21.69 -7.47 -1.23
N GLY A 176 22.28 -6.87 -2.27
CA GLY A 176 22.87 -7.58 -3.40
C GLY A 176 21.90 -7.96 -4.53
N ALA A 177 20.67 -7.48 -4.53
CA ALA A 177 19.71 -7.73 -5.60
C ALA A 177 19.92 -6.84 -6.84
N ASP A 178 19.31 -7.23 -7.95
CA ASP A 178 19.32 -6.50 -9.23
C ASP A 178 18.28 -5.39 -9.25
N ALA A 179 17.17 -5.61 -8.57
CA ALA A 179 16.10 -4.63 -8.45
C ALA A 179 15.51 -4.61 -7.04
N TYR A 180 15.03 -3.44 -6.65
CA TYR A 180 14.32 -3.17 -5.40
C TYR A 180 12.98 -2.54 -5.75
N LEU A 181 11.91 -3.05 -5.15
CA LEU A 181 10.56 -2.52 -5.29
C LEU A 181 10.16 -1.81 -4.01
N LEU A 182 9.57 -0.64 -4.15
CA LEU A 182 8.86 0.10 -3.11
C LEU A 182 7.47 0.41 -3.67
N ARG A 183 6.44 -0.32 -3.24
CA ARG A 183 5.07 -0.10 -3.69
C ARG A 183 4.18 0.35 -2.55
N SER A 184 3.63 1.55 -2.66
CA SER A 184 2.81 2.17 -1.61
C SER A 184 3.51 2.11 -0.25
N VAL A 185 4.76 2.57 -0.22
CA VAL A 185 5.61 2.62 0.98
C VAL A 185 6.03 4.04 1.28
N ILE A 186 6.52 4.77 0.27
CA ILE A 186 7.12 6.09 0.48
C ILE A 186 6.05 7.12 0.88
N HIS A 187 4.83 6.96 0.40
CA HIS A 187 3.71 7.85 0.74
C HIS A 187 3.30 7.78 2.22
N ASP A 188 3.62 6.71 2.93
CA ASP A 188 3.33 6.58 4.36
C ASP A 188 4.21 7.46 5.26
N TRP A 189 5.22 8.12 4.69
CA TRP A 189 6.27 8.80 5.45
C TRP A 189 6.47 10.23 4.99
N ASP A 190 6.86 11.10 5.94
CA ASP A 190 7.39 12.42 5.64
C ASP A 190 8.71 12.34 4.84
N ASN A 191 9.25 13.48 4.41
CA ASN A 191 10.46 13.49 3.58
C ASN A 191 11.70 12.99 4.33
N GLU A 192 11.80 13.23 5.63
CA GLU A 192 12.97 12.81 6.44
C GLU A 192 13.01 11.29 6.56
N ARG A 193 11.87 10.67 6.91
CA ARG A 193 11.73 9.22 7.03
C ARG A 193 11.83 8.53 5.66
N ALA A 194 11.21 9.09 4.63
CA ALA A 194 11.33 8.59 3.27
C ALA A 194 12.79 8.58 2.80
N ALA A 195 13.56 9.63 3.10
CA ALA A 195 14.98 9.69 2.77
C ALA A 195 15.81 8.60 3.50
N VAL A 196 15.47 8.24 4.74
CA VAL A 196 16.11 7.12 5.44
C VAL A 196 15.87 5.80 4.73
N ILE A 197 14.62 5.51 4.33
CA ILE A 197 14.26 4.30 3.59
C ILE A 197 15.04 4.22 2.27
N LEU A 198 14.99 5.29 1.48
CA LEU A 198 15.70 5.38 0.20
C LEU A 198 17.21 5.23 0.37
N GLY A 199 17.80 5.85 1.41
CA GLY A 199 19.20 5.73 1.76
C GLY A 199 19.59 4.29 2.13
N ASN A 200 18.73 3.57 2.84
CA ASN A 200 18.94 2.15 3.15
C ASN A 200 18.86 1.27 1.90
N CYS A 201 17.89 1.52 1.02
CA CYS A 201 17.84 0.87 -0.29
C CYS A 201 19.12 1.14 -1.09
N ARG A 202 19.54 2.42 -1.16
CA ARG A 202 20.76 2.81 -1.92
C ARG A 202 22.01 2.12 -1.41
N ARG A 203 22.15 1.96 -0.09
CA ARG A 203 23.30 1.23 0.51
C ARG A 203 23.29 -0.26 0.21
N ALA A 204 22.12 -0.88 0.19
CA ALA A 204 21.96 -2.31 -0.07
C ALA A 204 22.10 -2.67 -1.56
N MET A 205 21.86 -1.71 -2.44
CA MET A 205 21.93 -1.90 -3.89
C MET A 205 23.36 -2.02 -4.38
N ARG A 206 23.61 -3.04 -5.19
CA ARG A 206 24.87 -3.14 -5.95
C ARG A 206 24.93 -2.09 -7.07
N PRO A 207 26.12 -1.75 -7.57
CA PRO A 207 26.25 -0.87 -8.73
C PRO A 207 25.45 -1.39 -9.92
N GLY A 208 24.67 -0.52 -10.57
CA GLY A 208 23.81 -0.86 -11.69
C GLY A 208 22.44 -1.46 -11.34
N ALA A 209 22.15 -1.70 -10.05
CA ALA A 209 20.82 -2.14 -9.63
C ALA A 209 19.77 -1.03 -9.83
N THR A 210 18.52 -1.45 -10.04
CA THR A 210 17.39 -0.57 -10.30
C THR A 210 16.50 -0.45 -9.06
N LEU A 211 16.09 0.78 -8.70
CA LEU A 211 15.00 1.04 -7.77
C LEU A 211 13.72 1.33 -8.56
N LEU A 212 12.66 0.59 -8.26
CA LEU A 212 11.31 0.78 -8.81
C LEU A 212 10.41 1.30 -7.70
N VAL A 213 9.91 2.51 -7.85
CA VAL A 213 8.96 3.15 -6.92
C VAL A 213 7.60 3.18 -7.58
N LEU A 214 6.64 2.45 -7.00
CA LEU A 214 5.29 2.31 -7.51
C LEU A 214 4.34 3.04 -6.57
N GLU A 215 4.02 4.27 -6.92
CA GLU A 215 3.23 5.17 -6.09
C GLU A 215 2.17 5.88 -6.92
N ARG A 216 1.13 6.36 -6.26
CA ARG A 216 0.18 7.26 -6.90
C ARG A 216 0.77 8.66 -6.98
N LEU A 217 0.54 9.33 -8.09
CA LEU A 217 0.94 10.73 -8.22
C LEU A 217 -0.18 11.64 -7.72
N LEU A 218 0.19 12.63 -6.91
CA LEU A 218 -0.72 13.69 -6.51
C LEU A 218 -0.97 14.61 -7.71
N GLU A 219 -2.13 14.47 -8.32
CA GLU A 219 -2.60 15.29 -9.43
C GLU A 219 -3.93 15.94 -9.03
N ARG A 220 -4.13 17.16 -9.49
CA ARG A 220 -5.35 17.93 -9.17
C ARG A 220 -6.61 17.21 -9.64
N GLY A 221 -7.55 16.99 -8.70
CA GLY A 221 -8.81 16.30 -8.97
C GLY A 221 -8.70 14.77 -9.01
N SER A 222 -7.55 14.23 -8.65
CA SER A 222 -7.36 12.77 -8.56
C SER A 222 -7.80 12.21 -7.21
N ALA A 223 -8.04 10.90 -7.16
CA ALA A 223 -8.32 10.20 -5.90
C ALA A 223 -7.15 10.27 -4.91
N ALA A 224 -5.94 10.59 -5.36
CA ALA A 224 -4.77 10.76 -4.50
C ALA A 224 -4.94 11.90 -3.51
N GLU A 225 -5.72 12.96 -3.84
CA GLU A 225 -6.00 14.05 -2.89
C GLU A 225 -6.70 13.55 -1.61
N LEU A 226 -7.64 12.60 -1.73
CA LEU A 226 -8.30 12.02 -0.56
C LEU A 226 -7.36 11.09 0.21
N ILE A 227 -6.51 10.34 -0.50
CA ILE A 227 -5.52 9.47 0.13
C ILE A 227 -4.47 10.29 0.87
N ASP A 228 -4.07 11.45 0.32
CA ASP A 228 -3.15 12.39 0.97
C ASP A 228 -3.68 12.84 2.35
N LEU A 229 -4.98 13.16 2.46
CA LEU A 229 -5.60 13.44 3.75
C LEU A 229 -5.53 12.25 4.73
N HIS A 230 -5.70 11.01 4.24
CA HIS A 230 -5.56 9.83 5.08
C HIS A 230 -4.12 9.66 5.56
N MET A 231 -3.13 9.81 4.67
CA MET A 231 -1.71 9.73 5.03
C MET A 231 -1.38 10.76 6.11
N MET A 232 -1.81 12.00 5.94
CA MET A 232 -1.57 13.07 6.90
C MET A 232 -2.13 12.77 8.30
N VAL A 233 -3.33 12.20 8.41
CA VAL A 233 -3.97 11.94 9.73
C VAL A 233 -3.55 10.61 10.36
N LEU A 234 -3.14 9.62 9.56
CA LEU A 234 -2.81 8.27 10.03
C LEU A 234 -1.32 8.10 10.33
N THR A 235 -0.46 8.50 9.41
CA THR A 235 0.98 8.17 9.45
C THR A 235 1.89 9.41 9.49
N GLY A 236 1.35 10.59 9.14
CA GLY A 236 2.14 11.80 8.90
C GLY A 236 2.85 11.79 7.55
N GLY A 237 2.51 10.82 6.71
CA GLY A 237 2.94 10.71 5.33
C GLY A 237 2.22 11.67 4.41
N ARG A 238 2.48 11.52 3.11
CA ARG A 238 1.87 12.36 2.07
C ARG A 238 1.97 11.72 0.70
N GLU A 239 0.98 11.97 -0.12
CA GLU A 239 1.10 11.75 -1.56
C GLU A 239 1.99 12.84 -2.18
N ARG A 240 2.67 12.52 -3.26
CA ARG A 240 3.62 13.42 -3.91
C ARG A 240 3.36 13.52 -5.40
N SER A 241 3.61 14.70 -5.95
CA SER A 241 3.68 14.91 -7.40
C SER A 241 4.92 14.24 -7.98
N HIS A 242 4.94 14.05 -9.30
CA HIS A 242 6.13 13.54 -10.00
C HIS A 242 7.39 14.37 -9.70
N ALA A 243 7.28 15.71 -9.66
CA ALA A 243 8.41 16.57 -9.35
C ALA A 243 8.95 16.38 -7.93
N GLU A 244 8.06 16.20 -6.93
CA GLU A 244 8.45 15.96 -5.54
C GLU A 244 9.11 14.59 -5.38
N TYR A 245 8.60 13.52 -6.03
CA TYR A 245 9.28 12.23 -6.06
C TYR A 245 10.65 12.32 -6.73
N THR A 246 10.76 13.03 -7.85
CA THR A 246 12.04 13.22 -8.54
C THR A 246 13.07 13.91 -7.64
N THR A 247 12.66 14.97 -6.92
CA THR A 247 13.51 15.67 -5.96
C THR A 247 13.95 14.73 -4.84
N LEU A 248 13.00 14.04 -4.20
CA LEU A 248 13.28 13.12 -3.09
C LEU A 248 14.24 11.99 -3.49
N LEU A 249 14.08 11.43 -4.69
CA LEU A 249 14.94 10.37 -5.22
C LEU A 249 16.34 10.89 -5.55
N ASN A 250 16.44 12.08 -6.15
CA ASN A 250 17.73 12.70 -6.45
C ASN A 250 18.51 13.03 -5.17
N ASP A 251 17.85 13.56 -4.15
CA ASP A 251 18.46 13.87 -2.84
C ASP A 251 18.96 12.60 -2.14
N ALA A 252 18.30 11.45 -2.37
CA ALA A 252 18.74 10.15 -1.89
C ALA A 252 19.83 9.48 -2.76
N GLY A 253 20.34 10.17 -3.82
CA GLY A 253 21.41 9.71 -4.69
C GLY A 253 20.98 8.76 -5.82
N PHE A 254 19.69 8.81 -6.19
CA PHE A 254 19.17 8.12 -7.38
C PHE A 254 19.03 9.07 -8.56
N CYS A 255 19.17 8.55 -9.78
CA CYS A 255 18.77 9.24 -10.99
C CYS A 255 17.45 8.66 -11.50
N VAL A 256 16.43 9.49 -11.72
CA VAL A 256 15.18 9.07 -12.32
C VAL A 256 15.38 8.94 -13.84
N ASN A 257 15.48 7.69 -14.31
CA ASN A 257 15.73 7.42 -15.74
C ASN A 257 14.42 7.32 -16.54
N ARG A 258 13.34 6.91 -15.91
CA ARG A 258 12.04 6.68 -16.56
C ARG A 258 10.89 6.83 -15.55
N ALA A 259 9.84 7.51 -15.97
CA ALA A 259 8.52 7.48 -15.34
C ALA A 259 7.49 6.98 -16.36
N VAL A 260 6.52 6.19 -15.92
CA VAL A 260 5.50 5.53 -16.75
C VAL A 260 4.16 5.57 -16.04
#